data_b496df67da6e6f7b9d4e004b684653ea
#
_entry.id   b496df67da6e6f7b9d4e004b684653ea
#
_cell.length_a   1.000
_cell.length_b   1.000
_cell.length_c   1.000
_cell.angle_alpha   90.00
_cell.angle_beta   90.00
_cell.angle_gamma   90.00
#
_symmetry.space_group_name_H-M   'P 1'
#
loop_
_entity.id
_entity.type
_entity.pdbx_description
1 polymer ?
#
loop_
_entity_poly.entity_id
_entity_poly.type
_entity_poly.pdbx_seq_one_letter_code
_entity_poly.pdbx_strand_id
1 'polypeptide(L)'
;MAYVDGFLVPVKKDRLEEYKALARTAGEVWREFGAIAYVECIGDDVPYGEVTSFPRAVQANDDETVIFSWIIYESRAQRDEINAKVMADPRMKFDMANAPFDGKRMIFGGFESFLELYGNKASQPEPSITPETRSFSEGDRA
;
A
#
# COMPACT_ATOMS: atom_id res chain seq x y z
N MET A 1 -16.62 -7.22 -5.71
CA MET A 1 -15.54 -7.47 -4.79
C MET A 1 -14.37 -6.60 -5.10
N ALA A 2 -13.67 -6.18 -4.11
CA ALA A 2 -12.53 -5.32 -4.31
C ALA A 2 -11.34 -6.08 -4.85
N TYR A 3 -10.44 -5.37 -5.46
CA TYR A 3 -9.18 -5.92 -5.93
C TYR A 3 -8.05 -5.22 -5.16
N VAL A 4 -7.07 -5.97 -4.69
CA VAL A 4 -6.05 -5.43 -3.81
C VAL A 4 -4.66 -5.77 -4.32
N ASP A 5 -3.81 -4.77 -4.47
CA ASP A 5 -2.40 -5.02 -4.69
C ASP A 5 -1.72 -4.99 -3.33
N GLY A 6 -0.98 -6.03 -3.00
CA GLY A 6 -0.24 -6.09 -1.74
C GLY A 6 1.24 -6.04 -1.98
N PHE A 7 1.96 -5.44 -1.04
CA PHE A 7 3.40 -5.25 -1.18
C PHE A 7 4.14 -5.51 0.12
N LEU A 8 5.33 -6.10 0.02
CA LEU A 8 6.28 -6.13 1.12
C LEU A 8 7.57 -5.52 0.60
N VAL A 9 8.12 -4.57 1.31
CA VAL A 9 9.27 -3.81 0.82
C VAL A 9 10.33 -3.68 1.90
N PRO A 10 11.58 -4.09 1.64
CA PRO A 10 12.64 -3.84 2.63
C PRO A 10 13.18 -2.43 2.45
N VAL A 11 13.26 -1.67 3.54
CA VAL A 11 13.69 -0.28 3.48
C VAL A 11 14.78 -0.05 4.53
N LYS A 12 15.86 0.62 4.18
CA LYS A 12 16.91 0.92 5.12
C LYS A 12 16.39 1.83 6.20
N LYS A 13 16.68 1.49 7.45
CA LYS A 13 16.17 2.24 8.58
C LYS A 13 16.64 3.69 8.54
N ASP A 14 17.85 3.92 8.07
CA ASP A 14 18.37 5.29 8.05
C ASP A 14 17.91 6.08 6.82
N ARG A 15 17.11 5.46 5.95
CA ARG A 15 16.53 6.17 4.82
C ARG A 15 15.01 6.13 4.87
N LEU A 16 14.47 5.87 6.05
CA LEU A 16 13.01 5.70 6.18
C LEU A 16 12.25 6.99 5.87
N GLU A 17 12.77 8.13 6.28
CA GLU A 17 12.08 9.39 6.01
C GLU A 17 12.04 9.68 4.51
N GLU A 18 13.10 9.33 3.82
CA GLU A 18 13.14 9.47 2.38
C GLU A 18 12.10 8.56 1.73
N TYR A 19 11.98 7.32 2.24
CA TYR A 19 10.97 6.38 1.74
C TYR A 19 9.57 6.92 1.98
N LYS A 20 9.32 7.51 3.14
CA LYS A 20 7.99 8.03 3.46
C LYS A 20 7.60 9.15 2.48
N ALA A 21 8.55 9.99 2.10
CA ALA A 21 8.28 11.06 1.15
C ALA A 21 7.93 10.49 -0.23
N LEU A 22 8.66 9.44 -0.63
CA LEU A 22 8.39 8.81 -1.89
C LEU A 22 7.01 8.16 -1.87
N ALA A 23 6.70 7.49 -0.79
CA ALA A 23 5.40 6.80 -0.63
C ALA A 23 4.24 7.80 -0.67
N ARG A 24 4.44 8.99 -0.09
CA ARG A 24 3.40 10.00 -0.12
C ARG A 24 3.13 10.45 -1.55
N THR A 25 4.16 10.71 -2.31
CA THR A 25 3.99 11.10 -3.71
C THR A 25 3.28 10.00 -4.48
N ALA A 26 3.72 8.76 -4.30
CA ALA A 26 3.11 7.65 -5.00
C ALA A 26 1.64 7.49 -4.61
N GLY A 27 1.35 7.60 -3.34
CA GLY A 27 -0.03 7.47 -2.86
C GLY A 27 -0.94 8.53 -3.44
N GLU A 28 -0.44 9.75 -3.54
CA GLU A 28 -1.23 10.83 -4.12
C GLU A 28 -1.53 10.56 -5.59
N VAL A 29 -0.56 10.03 -6.32
CA VAL A 29 -0.75 9.74 -7.73
C VAL A 29 -1.79 8.62 -7.91
N TRP A 30 -1.66 7.53 -7.14
CA TRP A 30 -2.63 6.43 -7.22
C TRP A 30 -4.04 6.90 -6.86
N ARG A 31 -4.16 7.71 -5.81
CA ARG A 31 -5.48 8.22 -5.41
C ARG A 31 -6.05 9.15 -6.47
N GLU A 32 -5.23 9.96 -7.08
CA GLU A 32 -5.67 10.87 -8.12
C GLU A 32 -6.25 10.12 -9.29
N PHE A 33 -5.68 9.00 -9.66
CA PHE A 33 -6.16 8.22 -10.78
C PHE A 33 -7.27 7.24 -10.41
N GLY A 34 -7.71 7.24 -9.15
CA GLY A 34 -8.93 6.52 -8.81
C GLY A 34 -8.82 5.35 -7.86
N ALA A 35 -7.64 5.07 -7.31
CA ALA A 35 -7.54 4.00 -6.31
C ALA A 35 -8.44 4.34 -5.12
N ILE A 36 -9.11 3.36 -4.57
CA ILE A 36 -10.01 3.58 -3.44
C ILE A 36 -9.22 3.86 -2.17
N ALA A 37 -8.11 3.18 -1.99
CA ALA A 37 -7.27 3.36 -0.79
C ALA A 37 -5.83 3.07 -1.13
N TYR A 38 -4.94 3.72 -0.42
CA TYR A 38 -3.50 3.51 -0.54
C TYR A 38 -2.95 3.59 0.88
N VAL A 39 -2.43 2.49 1.40
CA VAL A 39 -2.02 2.41 2.80
C VAL A 39 -0.62 1.82 2.90
N GLU A 40 0.24 2.46 3.68
CA GLU A 40 1.59 1.97 3.94
C GLU A 40 1.82 1.84 5.43
N CYS A 41 2.29 0.68 5.86
CA CYS A 41 2.52 0.40 7.27
C CYS A 41 3.96 -0.03 7.48
N ILE A 42 4.55 0.42 8.60
CA ILE A 42 5.91 0.07 8.90
C ILE A 42 5.94 -0.99 10.00
N GLY A 43 6.81 -1.95 9.89
CA GLY A 43 6.90 -3.04 10.87
C GLY A 43 7.14 -2.52 12.27
N ASP A 44 6.38 -3.06 13.22
CA ASP A 44 6.48 -2.67 14.61
C ASP A 44 6.68 -3.93 15.47
N ASP A 45 5.77 -4.87 15.42
CA ASP A 45 5.89 -6.10 16.18
C ASP A 45 5.91 -7.25 15.19
N VAL A 46 7.06 -7.48 14.57
CA VAL A 46 7.18 -8.43 13.48
C VAL A 46 8.25 -9.46 13.84
N PRO A 47 7.83 -10.64 14.31
CA PRO A 47 8.81 -11.64 14.71
C PRO A 47 9.55 -12.23 13.52
N TYR A 48 10.79 -12.63 13.74
CA TYR A 48 11.58 -13.23 12.70
C TYR A 48 11.11 -14.63 12.36
N GLY A 49 10.44 -15.29 13.28
CA GLY A 49 9.88 -16.62 13.04
C GLY A 49 10.93 -17.70 12.90
N GLU A 50 10.46 -18.93 12.77
CA GLU A 50 11.37 -20.04 12.62
C GLU A 50 11.45 -20.54 11.19
N VAL A 51 10.35 -20.58 10.48
CA VAL A 51 10.36 -21.07 9.11
C VAL A 51 10.33 -19.90 8.14
N THR A 52 9.43 -18.97 8.35
CA THR A 52 9.33 -17.79 7.50
C THR A 52 8.74 -16.65 8.29
N SER A 53 8.74 -15.46 7.73
CA SER A 53 8.22 -14.26 8.36
C SER A 53 8.23 -13.15 7.34
N PHE A 54 7.70 -12.00 7.69
CA PHE A 54 7.76 -10.86 6.79
C PHE A 54 9.22 -10.49 6.45
N PRO A 55 10.13 -10.37 7.43
CA PRO A 55 11.51 -10.03 7.04
C PRO A 55 12.18 -11.14 6.25
N ARG A 56 11.90 -12.41 6.56
CA ARG A 56 12.51 -13.48 5.78
C ARG A 56 12.02 -13.46 4.34
N ALA A 57 10.75 -13.11 4.14
CA ALA A 57 10.17 -13.12 2.81
C ALA A 57 10.87 -12.15 1.87
N VAL A 58 11.36 -11.02 2.38
CA VAL A 58 12.07 -10.05 1.55
C VAL A 58 13.56 -10.06 1.81
N GLN A 59 14.05 -11.07 2.52
CA GLN A 59 15.49 -11.23 2.81
C GLN A 59 16.05 -9.95 3.42
N ALA A 60 15.34 -9.40 4.40
CA ALA A 60 15.73 -8.13 4.99
C ALA A 60 17.02 -8.26 5.77
N ASN A 61 17.86 -7.25 5.68
CA ASN A 61 19.11 -7.18 6.44
C ASN A 61 18.82 -6.56 7.80
N ASP A 62 19.76 -6.64 8.71
CA ASP A 62 19.60 -6.12 10.07
C ASP A 62 19.34 -4.62 10.09
N ASP A 63 19.83 -3.89 9.10
CA ASP A 63 19.64 -2.45 9.07
C ASP A 63 18.39 -2.06 8.29
N GLU A 64 17.54 -3.02 7.98
CA GLU A 64 16.32 -2.75 7.22
C GLU A 64 15.08 -3.05 8.03
N THR A 65 14.01 -2.35 7.73
CA THR A 65 12.69 -2.66 8.25
C THR A 65 11.82 -3.09 7.08
N VAL A 66 10.65 -3.66 7.38
CA VAL A 66 9.75 -4.11 6.34
C VAL A 66 8.54 -3.21 6.31
N ILE A 67 8.18 -2.77 5.11
CA ILE A 67 6.96 -2.03 4.90
C ILE A 67 5.93 -2.99 4.32
N PHE A 68 4.72 -2.96 4.85
CA PHE A 68 3.61 -3.76 4.38
C PHE A 68 2.58 -2.75 3.88
N SER A 69 2.23 -2.83 2.62
CA SER A 69 1.33 -1.84 2.06
C SER A 69 0.33 -2.46 1.12
N TRP A 70 -0.74 -1.75 0.86
CA TRP A 70 -1.74 -2.24 -0.08
C TRP A 70 -2.45 -1.08 -0.76
N ILE A 71 -2.97 -1.37 -1.95
CA ILE A 71 -3.76 -0.44 -2.72
C ILE A 71 -5.05 -1.14 -3.07
N ILE A 72 -6.18 -0.49 -2.89
CA ILE A 72 -7.49 -1.09 -3.13
C ILE A 72 -8.14 -0.44 -4.33
N TYR A 73 -8.72 -1.27 -5.20
CA TYR A 73 -9.41 -0.83 -6.41
C TYR A 73 -10.78 -1.50 -6.47
N GLU A 74 -11.66 -1.01 -7.31
CA GLU A 74 -12.97 -1.62 -7.47
C GLU A 74 -12.92 -2.94 -8.20
N SER A 75 -11.98 -3.11 -9.10
CA SER A 75 -11.87 -4.32 -9.90
C SER A 75 -10.47 -4.46 -10.46
N ARG A 76 -10.16 -5.62 -10.97
CA ARG A 76 -8.87 -5.80 -11.63
C ARG A 76 -8.74 -4.92 -12.86
N ALA A 77 -9.83 -4.74 -13.62
CA ALA A 77 -9.78 -3.89 -14.80
C ALA A 77 -9.45 -2.45 -14.41
N GLN A 78 -10.02 -1.97 -13.31
CA GLN A 78 -9.70 -0.64 -12.84
C GLN A 78 -8.24 -0.56 -12.39
N ARG A 79 -7.77 -1.58 -11.69
CA ARG A 79 -6.38 -1.62 -11.25
C ARG A 79 -5.43 -1.52 -12.45
N ASP A 80 -5.70 -2.27 -13.50
CA ASP A 80 -4.83 -2.28 -14.66
C ASP A 80 -4.84 -0.91 -15.34
N GLU A 81 -5.98 -0.28 -15.41
CA GLU A 81 -6.09 1.04 -16.00
C GLU A 81 -5.36 2.09 -15.18
N ILE A 82 -5.55 2.07 -13.88
CA ILE A 82 -4.91 3.02 -12.98
C ILE A 82 -3.40 2.84 -13.03
N ASN A 83 -2.94 1.59 -12.97
CA ASN A 83 -1.50 1.34 -13.00
C ASN A 83 -0.85 1.84 -14.29
N ALA A 84 -1.53 1.72 -15.42
CA ALA A 84 -0.99 2.22 -16.67
C ALA A 84 -0.82 3.74 -16.60
N LYS A 85 -1.77 4.44 -16.00
CA LYS A 85 -1.68 5.89 -15.86
C LYS A 85 -0.59 6.30 -14.87
N VAL A 86 -0.47 5.56 -13.78
CA VAL A 86 0.53 5.84 -12.77
C VAL A 86 1.94 5.66 -13.37
N MET A 87 2.15 4.58 -14.09
CA MET A 87 3.48 4.31 -14.65
C MET A 87 3.86 5.35 -15.71
N ALA A 88 2.90 6.00 -16.32
CA ALA A 88 3.17 7.03 -17.31
C ALA A 88 3.31 8.42 -16.69
N ASP A 89 3.03 8.58 -15.42
CA ASP A 89 3.04 9.89 -14.79
C ASP A 89 4.47 10.31 -14.45
N PRO A 90 4.89 11.51 -14.79
CA PRO A 90 6.26 11.94 -14.53
C PRO A 90 6.63 11.96 -13.05
N ARG A 91 5.66 12.10 -12.15
CA ARG A 91 5.95 12.11 -10.72
C ARG A 91 6.45 10.75 -10.23
N MET A 92 6.26 9.69 -11.02
CA MET A 92 6.70 8.36 -10.63
C MET A 92 8.07 8.01 -11.23
N LYS A 93 8.74 8.98 -11.86
CA LYS A 93 10.06 8.73 -12.38
C LYS A 93 11.08 9.07 -11.32
N PHE A 94 11.78 8.07 -10.81
CA PHE A 94 12.81 8.32 -9.83
C PHE A 94 13.94 7.30 -10.08
N ASP A 95 15.07 7.55 -9.48
CA ASP A 95 16.26 6.75 -9.70
C ASP A 95 16.17 5.47 -8.87
N MET A 96 15.78 4.38 -9.51
CA MET A 96 15.63 3.10 -8.81
C MET A 96 16.96 2.59 -8.27
N ALA A 97 18.05 2.93 -8.90
CA ALA A 97 19.34 2.45 -8.43
C ALA A 97 19.73 3.07 -7.10
N ASN A 98 19.18 4.25 -6.80
CA ASN A 98 19.49 4.92 -5.55
C ASN A 98 18.26 5.09 -4.67
N ALA A 99 17.24 4.26 -4.88
CA ALA A 99 16.01 4.36 -4.09
C ALA A 99 16.26 3.90 -2.66
N PRO A 100 15.47 4.39 -1.71
CA PRO A 100 15.63 3.97 -0.31
C PRO A 100 15.16 2.55 -0.04
N PHE A 101 14.73 1.84 -1.04
CA PHE A 101 14.31 0.45 -0.90
C PHE A 101 14.91 -0.38 -2.03
N ASP A 102 14.91 -1.70 -1.87
CA ASP A 102 15.44 -2.58 -2.88
C ASP A 102 14.31 -3.18 -3.68
N GLY A 103 14.11 -2.70 -4.89
CA GLY A 103 13.03 -3.17 -5.75
C GLY A 103 13.15 -4.63 -6.16
N LYS A 104 14.37 -5.19 -6.11
CA LYS A 104 14.54 -6.59 -6.50
C LYS A 104 14.04 -7.54 -5.44
N ARG A 105 14.06 -7.14 -4.19
CA ARG A 105 13.56 -7.97 -3.10
C ARG A 105 12.13 -7.63 -2.72
N MET A 106 11.53 -6.62 -3.37
CA MET A 106 10.15 -6.28 -3.10
C MET A 106 9.25 -7.40 -3.60
N ILE A 107 8.23 -7.72 -2.82
CA ILE A 107 7.25 -8.70 -3.22
C ILE A 107 5.96 -7.95 -3.50
N PHE A 108 5.26 -8.31 -4.57
CA PHE A 108 3.99 -7.68 -4.86
C PHE A 108 3.10 -8.60 -5.65
N GLY A 109 1.83 -8.36 -5.60
CA GLY A 109 0.88 -9.14 -6.38
C GLY A 109 -0.52 -8.65 -6.21
N GLY A 110 -1.40 -9.03 -7.11
CA GLY A 110 -2.80 -8.63 -7.08
C GLY A 110 -3.68 -9.75 -6.59
N PHE A 111 -4.64 -9.40 -5.74
CA PHE A 111 -5.51 -10.37 -5.09
C PHE A 111 -6.96 -9.91 -5.17
N GLU A 112 -7.85 -10.84 -5.40
CA GLU A 112 -9.27 -10.52 -5.43
C GLU A 112 -9.84 -10.84 -4.06
N SER A 113 -10.55 -9.92 -3.44
CA SER A 113 -11.11 -10.19 -2.13
C SER A 113 -12.25 -11.18 -2.26
N PHE A 114 -12.34 -12.12 -1.34
CA PHE A 114 -13.45 -13.05 -1.34
C PHE A 114 -14.28 -12.90 -0.06
N LEU A 115 -13.85 -12.08 0.85
CA LEU A 115 -14.59 -11.83 2.08
C LEU A 115 -14.25 -10.44 2.58
N GLU A 116 -15.25 -9.61 2.78
CA GLU A 116 -15.06 -8.25 3.25
C GLU A 116 -16.05 -8.00 4.38
N LEU A 117 -15.58 -7.90 5.59
CA LEU A 117 -16.42 -7.60 6.74
C LEU A 117 -15.83 -6.38 7.43
N TYR A 118 -16.64 -5.37 7.65
CA TYR A 118 -16.15 -4.12 8.22
C TYR A 118 -16.79 -3.87 9.58
N GLY A 119 -16.05 -3.24 10.46
CA GLY A 119 -16.56 -2.90 11.78
C GLY A 119 -17.54 -1.76 11.68
N ASN A 120 -18.04 -1.33 12.89
CA ASN A 120 -18.93 -0.27 12.85
C ASN A 120 -18.26 0.95 12.39
N LYS A 121 -19.03 1.97 12.06
CA LYS A 121 -18.52 3.16 11.62
C LYS A 121 -17.50 3.78 12.44
N ALA A 122 -17.60 3.68 13.67
CA ALA A 122 -16.63 4.27 14.56
C ALA A 122 -15.27 3.67 14.41
N SER A 123 -15.16 2.46 13.98
CA SER A 123 -13.85 1.85 13.88
C SER A 123 -13.22 2.08 12.51
N GLN A 124 -13.88 2.79 11.63
CA GLN A 124 -13.30 3.07 10.32
C GLN A 124 -12.94 4.50 10.19
N PRO A 125 -11.81 4.80 9.67
CA PRO A 125 -11.40 6.18 9.54
C PRO A 125 -12.30 6.86 8.53
N GLU A 126 -12.61 8.08 8.77
CA GLU A 126 -13.39 8.83 7.88
C GLU A 126 -12.64 9.08 6.64
N PRO A 127 -13.27 9.00 5.56
CA PRO A 127 -12.61 9.26 4.33
C PRO A 127 -12.40 10.70 4.29
N SER A 128 -11.38 11.09 4.67
CA SER A 128 -11.14 12.42 4.80
C SER A 128 -11.39 13.19 3.61
N ILE A 129 -11.65 12.69 2.62
CA ILE A 129 -11.82 13.40 1.60
C ILE A 129 -12.97 13.62 1.09
N THR A 130 -13.65 12.88 1.00
CA THR A 130 -14.78 12.93 0.41
C THR A 130 -15.83 13.03 1.19
N PRO A 131 -16.34 13.99 1.40
CA PRO A 131 -17.50 14.17 2.16
C PRO A 131 -18.57 13.36 1.59
N GLU A 132 -18.62 13.23 0.38
CA GLU A 132 -19.70 12.57 -0.13
C GLU A 132 -19.68 11.18 0.22
N THR A 133 -18.66 10.66 0.48
CA THR A 133 -18.68 9.31 0.78
C THR A 133 -19.18 9.07 2.07
N ARG A 134 -19.41 9.95 2.86
CA ARG A 134 -19.87 9.65 4.13
C ARG A 134 -21.14 9.13 4.11
N SER A 135 -21.77 9.24 3.21
CA SER A 135 -23.06 8.82 3.32
C SER A 135 -23.24 7.45 3.43
N PHE A 136 -22.51 6.68 3.03
CA PHE A 136 -22.83 5.37 3.10
C PHE A 136 -22.73 4.97 4.41
N SER A 137 -22.38 5.64 5.09
CA SER A 137 -22.30 5.24 6.21
C SER A 137 -23.11 5.32 7.08
N GLU A 138 -23.40 5.67 7.61
CA GLU A 138 -24.09 5.75 8.54
C GLU A 138 -24.88 4.84 8.70
N GLY A 139 -25.12 4.32 8.74
CA GLY A 139 -25.91 3.36 8.93
C GLY A 139 -25.77 2.44 8.04
N ASP A 140 -25.29 2.43 7.29
CA ASP A 140 -25.29 1.56 6.41
C ASP A 140 -24.28 0.86 6.56
N ARG A 141 -23.57 1.03 6.88
CA ARG A 141 -22.68 0.41 6.89
C ARG A 141 -22.49 -0.03 7.82
N ALA A 142 -22.74 0.22 8.30
CA ALA A 142 -22.46 -0.29 9.26
C ALA A 142 -22.81 -1.18 9.27
#